data_c4bfd632acc77630bf8e32cf6793710d
#
_entry.id   c4bfd632acc77630bf8e32cf6793710d
#
_cell.length_a   1.000
_cell.length_b   1.000
_cell.length_c   1.000
_cell.angle_alpha   90.00
_cell.angle_beta   90.00
_cell.angle_gamma   90.00
#
_symmetry.space_group_name_H-M   'P 1'
#
loop_
_entity.id
_entity.type
_entity.pdbx_description
1 polymer ?
#
loop_
_entity_poly.entity_id
_entity_poly.type
_entity_poly.pdbx_seq_one_letter_code
_entity_poly.pdbx_strand_id
1 'polypeptide(L)'
;KDLALKALEKVGMVAFKDRHISELSGGQLQRVFIARALAQEAEWLLLDEPFAGIDATSEKIIIELLKQLRDEGKSIVIVHHDLHKVQSYFDDIVLINKEVVAFGTVSEVFTANNMGRAYGEAISEMISLGGGTNVK
;
A
#
# COMPACT_ATOMS: atom_id res chain seq x y z
N LYS A 1 5.17 22.89 -15.31
CA LYS A 1 5.20 21.96 -16.47
C LYS A 1 6.28 20.89 -16.32
N ASP A 2 7.50 21.24 -15.93
CA ASP A 2 8.61 20.28 -15.76
C ASP A 2 8.39 19.30 -14.60
N LEU A 3 7.84 19.75 -13.47
CA LEU A 3 7.54 18.90 -12.33
C LEU A 3 6.51 17.82 -12.67
N ALA A 4 5.49 18.17 -13.44
CA ALA A 4 4.47 17.21 -13.87
C ALA A 4 5.07 16.13 -14.80
N LEU A 5 5.92 16.52 -15.76
CA LEU A 5 6.58 15.56 -16.64
C LEU A 5 7.53 14.64 -15.88
N LYS A 6 8.36 15.18 -14.99
CA LYS A 6 9.24 14.38 -14.11
C LYS A 6 8.46 13.41 -13.25
N ALA A 7 7.31 13.85 -12.71
CA ALA A 7 6.43 12.97 -11.94
C ALA A 7 5.85 11.84 -12.79
N LEU A 8 5.41 12.13 -14.03
CA LEU A 8 4.92 11.12 -14.96
C LEU A 8 6.02 10.12 -15.38
N GLU A 9 7.25 10.61 -15.59
CA GLU A 9 8.42 9.74 -15.83
C GLU A 9 8.64 8.78 -14.67
N LYS A 10 8.62 9.29 -13.45
CA LYS A 10 8.84 8.51 -12.23
C LYS A 10 7.85 7.36 -12.07
N VAL A 11 6.61 7.57 -12.45
CA VAL A 11 5.54 6.55 -12.36
C VAL A 11 5.36 5.74 -13.66
N GLY A 12 6.18 5.98 -14.68
CA GLY A 12 6.12 5.26 -15.96
C GLY A 12 4.88 5.59 -16.81
N MET A 13 4.39 6.83 -16.74
CA MET A 13 3.14 7.23 -17.40
C MET A 13 3.30 8.29 -18.49
N VAL A 14 4.52 8.63 -18.91
CA VAL A 14 4.77 9.66 -19.93
C VAL A 14 4.09 9.33 -21.26
N ALA A 15 4.10 8.06 -21.69
CA ALA A 15 3.45 7.63 -22.92
C ALA A 15 1.93 7.89 -22.95
N PHE A 16 1.31 8.10 -21.80
CA PHE A 16 -0.13 8.33 -21.64
C PHE A 16 -0.49 9.78 -21.33
N LYS A 17 0.48 10.71 -21.37
CA LYS A 17 0.30 12.10 -20.93
C LYS A 17 -0.82 12.86 -21.64
N ASP A 18 -1.10 12.51 -22.90
CA ASP A 18 -2.11 13.14 -23.74
C ASP A 18 -3.45 12.37 -23.78
N ARG A 19 -3.54 11.25 -23.04
CA ARG A 19 -4.77 10.50 -22.93
C ARG A 19 -5.74 11.11 -21.92
N HIS A 20 -7.02 10.95 -22.20
CA HIS A 20 -8.05 11.31 -21.25
C HIS A 20 -8.05 10.33 -20.06
N ILE A 21 -8.33 10.83 -18.86
CA ILE A 21 -8.33 10.03 -17.62
C ILE A 21 -9.26 8.81 -17.72
N SER A 22 -10.40 8.97 -18.39
CA SER A 22 -11.37 7.88 -18.61
C SER A 22 -10.87 6.73 -19.49
N GLU A 23 -9.78 6.92 -20.20
CA GLU A 23 -9.16 5.90 -21.06
C GLU A 23 -8.08 5.08 -20.34
N LEU A 24 -7.78 5.43 -19.09
CA LEU A 24 -6.76 4.77 -18.29
C LEU A 24 -7.35 3.56 -17.54
N SER A 25 -6.56 2.48 -17.42
CA SER A 25 -6.88 1.38 -16.51
C SER A 25 -6.82 1.84 -15.05
N GLY A 26 -7.41 1.07 -14.12
CA GLY A 26 -7.35 1.37 -12.69
C GLY A 26 -5.93 1.53 -12.17
N GLY A 27 -5.00 0.64 -12.57
CA GLY A 27 -3.59 0.72 -12.18
C GLY A 27 -2.87 1.93 -12.79
N GLN A 28 -3.17 2.27 -14.04
CA GLN A 28 -2.64 3.47 -14.69
C GLN A 28 -3.14 4.74 -14.00
N LEU A 29 -4.44 4.81 -13.70
CA LEU A 29 -5.05 5.93 -13.01
C LEU A 29 -4.43 6.12 -11.61
N GLN A 30 -4.22 5.03 -10.87
CA GLN A 30 -3.58 5.08 -9.56
C GLN A 30 -2.15 5.64 -9.65
N ARG A 31 -1.37 5.25 -10.65
CA ARG A 31 -0.04 5.82 -10.89
C ARG A 31 -0.09 7.32 -11.21
N VAL A 32 -1.10 7.77 -11.96
CA VAL A 32 -1.29 9.21 -12.22
C VAL A 32 -1.61 9.98 -10.93
N PHE A 33 -2.40 9.42 -10.02
CA PHE A 33 -2.65 10.05 -8.72
C PHE A 33 -1.39 10.15 -7.87
N ILE A 34 -0.54 9.11 -7.89
CA ILE A 34 0.78 9.18 -7.25
C ILE A 34 1.65 10.26 -7.91
N ALA A 35 1.68 10.32 -9.25
CA ALA A 35 2.41 11.37 -9.97
C ALA A 35 1.94 12.78 -9.59
N ARG A 36 0.64 12.99 -9.39
CA ARG A 36 0.09 14.27 -8.93
C ARG A 36 0.65 14.67 -7.56
N ALA A 37 0.72 13.75 -6.63
CA ALA A 37 1.31 14.00 -5.31
C ALA A 37 2.82 14.31 -5.41
N LEU A 38 3.54 13.59 -6.27
CA LEU A 38 4.97 13.84 -6.52
C LEU A 38 5.20 15.21 -7.16
N ALA A 39 4.35 15.63 -8.11
CA ALA A 39 4.44 16.95 -8.75
C ALA A 39 4.19 18.10 -7.76
N GLN A 40 3.48 17.84 -6.66
CA GLN A 40 3.29 18.76 -5.55
C GLN A 40 4.44 18.74 -4.54
N GLU A 41 5.49 17.96 -4.82
CA GLU A 41 6.65 17.77 -3.93
C GLU A 41 6.26 17.25 -2.53
N ALA A 42 5.16 16.49 -2.46
CA ALA A 42 4.68 15.94 -1.21
C ALA A 42 5.74 15.01 -0.56
N GLU A 43 5.98 15.17 0.72
CA GLU A 43 6.83 14.30 1.52
C GLU A 43 6.05 13.10 2.05
N TRP A 44 4.76 13.27 2.26
CA TRP A 44 3.82 12.26 2.74
C TRP A 44 2.81 11.88 1.67
N LEU A 45 2.65 10.59 1.41
CA LEU A 45 1.60 10.04 0.58
C LEU A 45 0.62 9.27 1.46
N LEU A 46 -0.64 9.71 1.46
CA LEU A 46 -1.75 9.05 2.16
C LEU A 46 -2.64 8.40 1.11
N LEU A 47 -2.69 7.09 1.11
CA LEU A 47 -3.40 6.29 0.10
C LEU A 47 -4.48 5.46 0.80
N ASP A 48 -5.73 5.65 0.38
CA ASP A 48 -6.86 4.88 0.88
C ASP A 48 -7.22 3.78 -0.12
N GLU A 49 -7.02 2.52 0.29
CA GLU A 49 -7.29 1.33 -0.53
C GLU A 49 -6.74 1.43 -1.98
N PRO A 50 -5.45 1.73 -2.17
CA PRO A 50 -4.90 2.05 -3.49
C PRO A 50 -4.89 0.86 -4.46
N PHE A 51 -5.14 -0.35 -3.97
CA PHE A 51 -5.13 -1.58 -4.78
C PHE A 51 -6.53 -2.11 -5.08
N ALA A 52 -7.59 -1.47 -4.60
CA ALA A 52 -8.96 -1.89 -4.84
C ALA A 52 -9.29 -1.87 -6.34
N GLY A 53 -9.79 -3.00 -6.86
CA GLY A 53 -10.17 -3.13 -8.26
C GLY A 53 -9.01 -3.16 -9.26
N ILE A 54 -7.77 -3.35 -8.79
CA ILE A 54 -6.57 -3.40 -9.62
C ILE A 54 -6.11 -4.85 -9.78
N ASP A 55 -5.69 -5.22 -11.01
CA ASP A 55 -5.14 -6.56 -11.29
C ASP A 55 -3.79 -6.79 -10.58
N ALA A 56 -3.43 -8.04 -10.35
CA ALA A 56 -2.23 -8.41 -9.61
C ALA A 56 -0.92 -7.87 -10.22
N THR A 57 -0.85 -7.79 -11.55
CA THR A 57 0.34 -7.25 -12.25
C THR A 57 0.49 -5.76 -12.00
N SER A 58 -0.59 -5.00 -12.13
CA SER A 58 -0.60 -3.55 -11.87
C SER A 58 -0.36 -3.24 -10.39
N GLU A 59 -0.92 -4.03 -9.49
CA GLU A 59 -0.68 -3.92 -8.05
C GLU A 59 0.81 -4.08 -7.72
N LYS A 60 1.47 -5.09 -8.30
CA LYS A 60 2.89 -5.31 -8.12
C LYS A 60 3.73 -4.11 -8.58
N ILE A 61 3.40 -3.53 -9.73
CA ILE A 61 4.08 -2.32 -10.25
C ILE A 61 3.93 -1.16 -9.27
N ILE A 62 2.73 -0.96 -8.72
CA ILE A 62 2.46 0.13 -7.76
C ILE A 62 3.24 -0.11 -6.46
N ILE A 63 3.25 -1.32 -5.92
CA ILE A 63 4.01 -1.64 -4.70
C ILE A 63 5.50 -1.39 -4.88
N GLU A 64 6.09 -1.81 -6.00
CA GLU A 64 7.50 -1.57 -6.28
C GLU A 64 7.81 -0.07 -6.39
N LEU A 65 6.93 0.70 -7.04
CA LEU A 65 7.02 2.15 -7.09
C LEU A 65 6.97 2.79 -5.69
N LEU A 66 6.03 2.39 -4.85
CA LEU A 66 5.89 2.92 -3.50
C LEU A 66 7.10 2.57 -2.61
N LYS A 67 7.64 1.36 -2.72
CA LYS A 67 8.87 0.95 -2.05
C LYS A 67 10.07 1.80 -2.49
N GLN A 68 10.20 2.07 -3.79
CA GLN A 68 11.23 2.94 -4.31
C GLN A 68 11.10 4.37 -3.76
N LEU A 69 9.89 4.93 -3.72
CA LEU A 69 9.65 6.27 -3.16
C LEU A 69 9.96 6.33 -1.67
N ARG A 70 9.64 5.28 -0.91
CA ARG A 70 10.04 5.14 0.50
C ARG A 70 11.56 5.18 0.65
N ASP A 71 12.28 4.40 -0.14
CA ASP A 71 13.74 4.33 -0.10
C ASP A 71 14.40 5.66 -0.49
N GLU A 72 13.71 6.49 -1.27
CA GLU A 72 14.09 7.87 -1.60
C GLU A 72 13.72 8.89 -0.52
N GLY A 73 13.15 8.46 0.60
CA GLY A 73 12.85 9.30 1.76
C GLY A 73 11.40 9.77 1.88
N LYS A 74 10.48 9.30 1.03
CA LYS A 74 9.05 9.58 1.17
C LYS A 74 8.45 8.76 2.30
N SER A 75 7.51 9.35 3.02
CA SER A 75 6.67 8.64 3.99
C SER A 75 5.36 8.23 3.33
N ILE A 76 5.02 6.94 3.43
CA ILE A 76 3.84 6.41 2.76
C ILE A 76 2.95 5.72 3.79
N VAL A 77 1.70 6.17 3.87
CA VAL A 77 0.67 5.59 4.72
C VAL A 77 -0.44 5.05 3.83
N ILE A 78 -0.78 3.79 4.03
CA ILE A 78 -1.79 3.09 3.23
C ILE A 78 -2.86 2.53 4.15
N VAL A 79 -4.12 2.84 3.87
CA VAL A 79 -5.25 2.13 4.46
C VAL A 79 -5.49 0.86 3.63
N HIS A 80 -5.45 -0.28 4.26
CA HIS A 80 -5.51 -1.58 3.60
C HIS A 80 -6.22 -2.62 4.47
N HIS A 81 -6.96 -3.53 3.85
CA HIS A 81 -7.74 -4.55 4.57
C HIS A 81 -7.35 -6.00 4.21
N ASP A 82 -6.51 -6.22 3.21
CA ASP A 82 -6.05 -7.56 2.83
C ASP A 82 -4.89 -8.00 3.72
N LEU A 83 -5.21 -8.75 4.76
CA LEU A 83 -4.26 -9.20 5.77
C LEU A 83 -3.19 -10.16 5.22
N HIS A 84 -3.46 -10.85 4.12
CA HIS A 84 -2.50 -11.79 3.50
C HIS A 84 -1.29 -11.09 2.91
N LYS A 85 -1.41 -9.82 2.54
CA LYS A 85 -0.36 -9.02 1.90
C LYS A 85 0.46 -8.18 2.88
N VAL A 86 0.00 -8.04 4.12
CA VAL A 86 0.59 -7.12 5.10
C VAL A 86 2.08 -7.37 5.31
N GLN A 87 2.48 -8.62 5.51
CA GLN A 87 3.88 -8.98 5.80
C GLN A 87 4.83 -8.70 4.63
N SER A 88 4.34 -8.78 3.39
CA SER A 88 5.16 -8.57 2.19
C SER A 88 5.18 -7.13 1.70
N TYR A 89 4.18 -6.33 2.07
CA TYR A 89 4.00 -4.99 1.54
C TYR A 89 4.48 -3.88 2.48
N PHE A 90 4.37 -4.08 3.80
CA PHE A 90 4.55 -3.02 4.77
C PHE A 90 5.71 -3.29 5.73
N ASP A 91 6.33 -2.22 6.20
CA ASP A 91 7.39 -2.25 7.22
C ASP A 91 6.77 -2.18 8.61
N ASP A 92 5.87 -1.22 8.81
CA ASP A 92 5.16 -0.96 10.04
C ASP A 92 3.66 -0.99 9.81
N ILE A 93 2.90 -1.30 10.85
CA ILE A 93 1.45 -1.28 10.82
C ILE A 93 0.87 -0.58 12.04
N VAL A 94 -0.29 0.01 11.84
CA VAL A 94 -1.17 0.51 12.90
C VAL A 94 -2.49 -0.25 12.83
N LEU A 95 -2.85 -0.93 13.89
CA LEU A 95 -4.13 -1.61 14.02
C LEU A 95 -5.13 -0.71 14.75
N ILE A 96 -6.29 -0.49 14.13
CA ILE A 96 -7.32 0.41 14.66
C ILE A 96 -8.65 -0.34 14.75
N ASN A 97 -9.29 -0.25 15.92
CA ASN A 97 -10.68 -0.64 16.14
C ASN A 97 -11.29 0.35 17.14
N LYS A 98 -11.88 1.43 16.63
CA LYS A 98 -12.33 2.63 17.36
C LYS A 98 -11.20 3.38 18.07
N GLU A 99 -10.20 2.67 18.54
CA GLU A 99 -8.98 3.18 19.15
C GLU A 99 -7.76 2.47 18.52
N VAL A 100 -6.59 2.96 18.78
CA VAL A 100 -5.34 2.30 18.36
C VAL A 100 -5.16 1.04 19.22
N VAL A 101 -5.22 -0.12 18.59
CA VAL A 101 -5.01 -1.42 19.25
C VAL A 101 -3.52 -1.69 19.44
N ALA A 102 -2.73 -1.50 18.40
CA ALA A 102 -1.28 -1.67 18.40
C ALA A 102 -0.65 -0.93 17.23
N PHE A 103 0.61 -0.54 17.36
CA PHE A 103 1.43 -0.02 16.28
C PHE A 103 2.88 -0.43 16.45
N GLY A 104 3.60 -0.52 15.35
CA GLY A 104 5.02 -0.91 15.33
C GLY A 104 5.34 -1.73 14.08
N THR A 105 6.46 -2.43 14.10
CA THR A 105 6.84 -3.30 12.98
C THR A 105 5.81 -4.39 12.76
N VAL A 106 5.70 -4.85 11.51
CA VAL A 106 4.76 -5.93 11.16
C VAL A 106 4.97 -7.16 12.03
N SER A 107 6.23 -7.57 12.26
CA SER A 107 6.55 -8.74 13.06
C SER A 107 6.14 -8.64 14.54
N GLU A 108 6.21 -7.43 15.11
CA GLU A 108 5.81 -7.17 16.50
C GLU A 108 4.30 -7.09 16.67
N VAL A 109 3.62 -6.48 15.70
CA VAL A 109 2.20 -6.13 15.80
C VAL A 109 1.29 -7.21 15.24
N PHE A 110 1.70 -7.91 14.17
CA PHE A 110 0.92 -8.93 13.49
C PHE A 110 0.90 -10.25 14.28
N THR A 111 0.23 -10.25 15.42
CA THR A 111 0.05 -11.38 16.32
C THR A 111 -1.41 -11.80 16.39
N ALA A 112 -1.68 -13.06 16.73
CA ALA A 112 -3.03 -13.56 16.90
C ALA A 112 -3.83 -12.74 17.93
N ASN A 113 -3.19 -12.34 19.04
CA ASN A 113 -3.83 -11.54 20.08
C ASN A 113 -4.22 -10.14 19.57
N ASN A 114 -3.31 -9.43 18.94
CA ASN A 114 -3.59 -8.09 18.41
C ASN A 114 -4.65 -8.14 17.29
N MET A 115 -4.55 -9.12 16.41
CA MET A 115 -5.49 -9.29 15.31
C MET A 115 -6.88 -9.67 15.81
N GLY A 116 -6.96 -10.50 16.87
CA GLY A 116 -8.23 -10.82 17.55
C GLY A 116 -8.87 -9.57 18.16
N ARG A 117 -8.09 -8.70 18.79
CA ARG A 117 -8.57 -7.43 19.35
C ARG A 117 -9.02 -6.45 18.27
N ALA A 118 -8.38 -6.43 17.11
CA ALA A 118 -8.71 -5.52 16.01
C ALA A 118 -9.90 -6.01 15.16
N TYR A 119 -9.98 -7.32 14.89
CA TYR A 119 -10.90 -7.90 13.89
C TYR A 119 -11.85 -8.96 14.47
N GLY A 120 -11.64 -9.43 15.70
CA GLY A 120 -12.40 -10.49 16.33
C GLY A 120 -11.74 -11.87 16.35
N GLU A 121 -12.29 -12.78 17.15
CA GLU A 121 -11.69 -14.08 17.46
C GLU A 121 -11.48 -14.97 16.23
N ALA A 122 -12.39 -14.94 15.26
CA ALA A 122 -12.27 -15.74 14.04
C ALA A 122 -10.98 -15.48 13.27
N ILE A 123 -10.53 -14.22 13.19
CA ILE A 123 -9.26 -13.85 12.57
C ILE A 123 -8.07 -14.33 13.41
N SER A 124 -8.17 -14.23 14.74
CA SER A 124 -7.15 -14.73 15.67
C SER A 124 -6.90 -16.24 15.48
N GLU A 125 -7.96 -17.02 15.34
CA GLU A 125 -7.86 -18.47 15.09
C GLU A 125 -7.21 -18.78 13.74
N MET A 126 -7.59 -18.07 12.66
CA MET A 126 -6.98 -18.25 11.34
C MET A 126 -5.46 -18.01 11.36
N ILE A 127 -5.01 -16.96 12.06
CA ILE A 127 -3.57 -16.64 12.16
C ILE A 127 -2.84 -17.67 12.99
N SER A 128 -3.44 -18.14 14.09
CA SER A 128 -2.87 -19.19 14.94
C SER A 128 -2.70 -20.51 14.20
N LEU A 129 -3.64 -20.87 13.33
CA LEU A 129 -3.59 -22.08 12.51
C LEU A 129 -2.61 -21.95 11.33
N GLY A 130 -2.51 -20.75 10.73
CA GLY A 130 -1.59 -20.47 9.62
C GLY A 130 -0.13 -20.35 10.02
N GLY A 131 0.18 -20.06 11.27
CA GLY A 131 1.54 -20.02 11.83
C GLY A 131 2.17 -21.39 12.08
N GLY A 132 1.42 -22.47 11.87
CA GLY A 132 1.87 -23.86 12.12
C GLY A 132 2.53 -24.59 10.95
N THR A 133 2.72 -23.95 9.79
CA THR A 133 3.27 -24.60 8.60
C THR A 133 4.56 -23.98 8.06
N ASN A 134 5.50 -23.62 8.94
CA ASN A 134 6.88 -23.41 8.51
C ASN A 134 7.86 -23.84 9.61
N VAL A 135 7.83 -25.14 9.91
CA VAL A 135 8.98 -25.81 10.52
C VAL A 135 9.32 -26.98 9.60
N LYS A 136 10.10 -26.70 8.59
CA LYS A 136 11.09 -27.63 8.03
C LYS A 136 12.14 -26.85 7.26
#